data_e75ce0f30e44d7206ef4492b08f1b7b1
#
_entry.id   e75ce0f30e44d7206ef4492b08f1b7b1
#
_cell.length_a   1.000
_cell.length_b   1.000
_cell.length_c   1.000
_cell.angle_alpha   90.00
_cell.angle_beta   90.00
_cell.angle_gamma   90.00
#
_symmetry.space_group_name_H-M   'P 1'
#
loop_
_entity.id
_entity.type
_entity.pdbx_description
1 polymer ?
#
loop_
_entity_poly.entity_id
_entity_poly.type
_entity_poly.pdbx_seq_one_letter_code
_entity_poly.pdbx_strand_id
1 'polypeptide(L)'
;MRKDTGSGRVSETITRRIRKAITDGRLTPGEKLPAEREMAGRLQTSRVSVREAYRSLAEAGLVSIRRGAEGGAFIADFDPVPVSRNLTFLLRLGRTSHEELTEARALLEPSVARLAARRAGHEDLARLEELLRSEQAAPRGSGEARCIHLDFHRRVAECARNLPLAILTRAMADLAAEVAQDIVISSDLHGHIVRDHARIFEAIRRHDEDAAAESMLRHVHDVQARLRRAHEAQMRPRRTAARRPKVAAPGPV
;
A
#
# COMPACT_ATOMS: atom_id res chain seq x y z
N MET A 1 7.81 42.96 -12.88
CA MET A 1 8.92 42.12 -12.42
C MET A 1 8.80 41.93 -10.92
N ARG A 2 8.26 40.79 -10.45
CA ARG A 2 7.91 40.54 -9.05
C ARG A 2 9.16 40.15 -8.25
N LYS A 3 9.43 40.90 -7.18
CA LYS A 3 10.38 40.51 -6.12
C LYS A 3 9.75 39.42 -5.24
N ASP A 4 9.78 38.17 -5.69
CA ASP A 4 9.22 37.03 -4.96
C ASP A 4 10.30 36.10 -4.36
N THR A 5 11.55 36.53 -4.33
CA THR A 5 12.69 35.71 -3.93
C THR A 5 12.97 35.69 -2.41
N GLY A 6 12.29 36.54 -1.62
CA GLY A 6 12.49 36.60 -0.16
C GLY A 6 11.56 35.68 0.64
N SER A 7 10.27 35.62 0.28
CA SER A 7 9.25 34.86 1.04
C SER A 7 9.48 33.35 0.97
N GLY A 8 9.81 32.82 -0.22
CA GLY A 8 10.07 31.38 -0.43
C GLY A 8 11.25 30.85 0.39
N ARG A 9 12.36 31.58 0.42
CA ARG A 9 13.54 31.20 1.24
C ARG A 9 13.27 31.20 2.72
N VAL A 10 12.42 32.12 3.20
CA VAL A 10 12.04 32.20 4.60
C VAL A 10 11.11 31.05 4.97
N SER A 11 10.10 30.76 4.15
CA SER A 11 9.18 29.63 4.40
C SER A 11 9.92 28.29 4.38
N GLU A 12 10.87 28.07 3.46
CA GLU A 12 11.73 26.88 3.45
C GLU A 12 12.59 26.75 4.72
N THR A 13 13.10 27.89 5.22
CA THR A 13 13.89 27.90 6.46
C THR A 13 13.04 27.50 7.66
N ILE A 14 11.81 28.01 7.76
CA ILE A 14 10.84 27.64 8.80
C ILE A 14 10.51 26.15 8.69
N THR A 15 10.16 25.68 7.50
CA THR A 15 9.87 24.26 7.22
C THR A 15 11.01 23.37 7.69
N ARG A 16 12.24 23.68 7.33
CA ARG A 16 13.44 22.91 7.72
C ARG A 16 13.65 22.90 9.24
N ARG A 17 13.44 24.03 9.93
CA ARG A 17 13.56 24.12 11.40
C ARG A 17 12.52 23.25 12.10
N ILE A 18 11.26 23.29 11.65
CA ILE A 18 10.19 22.48 12.22
C ILE A 18 10.47 21.00 11.96
N ARG A 19 10.82 20.61 10.73
CA ARG A 19 11.23 19.22 10.40
C ARG A 19 12.34 18.74 11.33
N LYS A 20 13.39 19.56 11.50
CA LYS A 20 14.48 19.20 12.41
C LYS A 20 13.98 19.03 13.85
N ALA A 21 13.10 19.91 14.34
CA ALA A 21 12.55 19.82 15.69
C ALA A 21 11.71 18.54 15.90
N ILE A 22 10.96 18.11 14.88
CA ILE A 22 10.22 16.84 14.89
C ILE A 22 11.21 15.66 14.92
N THR A 23 12.20 15.66 14.02
CA THR A 23 13.21 14.59 13.95
C THR A 23 14.04 14.46 15.23
N ASP A 24 14.36 15.59 15.87
CA ASP A 24 15.10 15.65 17.14
C ASP A 24 14.20 15.30 18.36
N GLY A 25 12.90 15.03 18.16
CA GLY A 25 11.94 14.76 19.24
C GLY A 25 11.57 15.97 20.10
N ARG A 26 11.93 17.19 19.68
CA ARG A 26 11.60 18.45 20.38
C ARG A 26 10.16 18.92 20.13
N LEU A 27 9.54 18.44 19.07
CA LEU A 27 8.12 18.57 18.78
C LEU A 27 7.56 17.16 18.62
N THR A 28 6.49 16.88 19.35
CA THR A 28 5.88 15.55 19.43
C THR A 28 4.52 15.52 18.73
N PRO A 29 4.07 14.35 18.23
CA PRO A 29 2.74 14.19 17.65
C PRO A 29 1.64 14.73 18.59
N GLY A 30 0.65 15.42 18.01
CA GLY A 30 -0.44 16.07 18.74
C GLY A 30 -0.09 17.45 19.29
N GLU A 31 1.17 17.86 19.35
CA GLU A 31 1.59 19.17 19.85
C GLU A 31 1.12 20.29 18.92
N LYS A 32 0.55 21.34 19.50
CA LYS A 32 0.05 22.52 18.77
C LYS A 32 1.20 23.46 18.44
N LEU A 33 1.39 23.76 17.18
CA LEU A 33 2.30 24.81 16.75
C LEU A 33 1.74 26.20 17.11
N PRO A 34 2.60 27.20 17.36
CA PRO A 34 2.16 28.58 17.59
C PRO A 34 1.30 29.09 16.42
N ALA A 35 0.33 29.95 16.73
CA ALA A 35 -0.49 30.58 15.69
C ALA A 35 0.40 31.35 14.70
N GLU A 36 -0.02 31.44 13.42
CA GLU A 36 0.77 32.10 12.36
C GLU A 36 1.26 33.50 12.77
N ARG A 37 0.42 34.29 13.47
CA ARG A 37 0.78 35.61 13.94
C ARG A 37 1.87 35.58 15.01
N GLU A 38 1.78 34.63 15.91
CA GLU A 38 2.73 34.46 17.01
C GLU A 38 4.08 33.95 16.46
N MET A 39 4.05 32.94 15.61
CA MET A 39 5.26 32.40 14.97
C MET A 39 5.95 33.48 14.14
N ALA A 40 5.20 34.29 13.40
CA ALA A 40 5.74 35.39 12.61
C ALA A 40 6.46 36.42 13.48
N GLY A 41 5.86 36.75 14.64
CA GLY A 41 6.50 37.64 15.62
C GLY A 41 7.76 37.06 16.24
N ARG A 42 7.73 35.80 16.66
CA ARG A 42 8.90 35.08 17.22
C ARG A 42 10.08 35.01 16.25
N LEU A 43 9.79 34.84 14.96
CA LEU A 43 10.81 34.68 13.91
C LEU A 43 11.12 35.96 13.14
N GLN A 44 10.51 37.10 13.54
CA GLN A 44 10.63 38.41 12.85
C GLN A 44 10.43 38.30 11.33
N THR A 45 9.36 37.62 10.93
CA THR A 45 9.03 37.33 9.53
C THR A 45 7.57 37.65 9.22
N SER A 46 7.19 37.45 7.94
CA SER A 46 5.81 37.68 7.50
C SER A 46 4.89 36.51 7.89
N ARG A 47 3.61 36.81 8.20
CA ARG A 47 2.58 35.77 8.37
C ARG A 47 2.39 34.89 7.13
N VAL A 48 2.61 35.48 5.94
CA VAL A 48 2.53 34.76 4.66
C VAL A 48 3.58 33.64 4.62
N SER A 49 4.84 33.96 4.96
CA SER A 49 5.92 32.96 4.96
C SER A 49 5.67 31.83 5.98
N VAL A 50 5.08 32.14 7.15
CA VAL A 50 4.71 31.10 8.13
C VAL A 50 3.57 30.23 7.61
N ARG A 51 2.55 30.83 7.00
CA ARG A 51 1.42 30.09 6.40
C ARG A 51 1.88 29.15 5.30
N GLU A 52 2.76 29.62 4.43
CA GLU A 52 3.36 28.80 3.37
C GLU A 52 4.16 27.61 3.96
N ALA A 53 4.95 27.86 5.02
CA ALA A 53 5.68 26.80 5.70
C ALA A 53 4.74 25.77 6.33
N TYR A 54 3.67 26.19 7.01
CA TYR A 54 2.69 25.29 7.61
C TYR A 54 1.93 24.50 6.55
N ARG A 55 1.60 25.12 5.41
CA ARG A 55 0.99 24.44 4.27
C ARG A 55 1.92 23.38 3.70
N SER A 56 3.18 23.71 3.45
CA SER A 56 4.19 22.77 2.95
C SER A 56 4.40 21.58 3.91
N LEU A 57 4.39 21.84 5.23
CA LEU A 57 4.45 20.77 6.23
C LEU A 57 3.18 19.90 6.24
N ALA A 58 2.01 20.50 6.01
CA ALA A 58 0.75 19.77 5.92
C ALA A 58 0.69 18.90 4.66
N GLU A 59 1.13 19.43 3.51
CA GLU A 59 1.26 18.67 2.26
C GLU A 59 2.24 17.49 2.40
N ALA A 60 3.28 17.66 3.23
CA ALA A 60 4.22 16.59 3.57
C ALA A 60 3.70 15.62 4.65
N GLY A 61 2.47 15.82 5.18
CA GLY A 61 1.91 14.98 6.23
C GLY A 61 2.53 15.14 7.62
N LEU A 62 3.37 16.17 7.82
CA LEU A 62 4.05 16.42 9.09
C LEU A 62 3.22 17.29 10.05
N VAL A 63 2.22 17.99 9.52
CA VAL A 63 1.33 18.88 10.26
C VAL A 63 -0.11 18.64 9.83
N SER A 64 -1.04 18.62 10.78
CA SER A 64 -2.47 18.62 10.52
C SER A 64 -3.06 20.00 10.82
N ILE A 65 -3.87 20.55 9.89
CA ILE A 65 -4.53 21.84 10.07
C ILE A 65 -5.98 21.59 10.48
N ARG A 66 -6.34 21.99 11.70
CA ARG A 66 -7.70 21.87 12.26
C ARG A 66 -8.40 23.21 12.21
N ARG A 67 -9.69 23.23 11.85
CA ARG A 67 -10.53 24.44 11.80
C ARG A 67 -11.30 24.60 13.10
N GLY A 68 -11.79 25.82 13.37
CA GLY A 68 -12.64 26.14 14.53
C GLY A 68 -11.89 26.88 15.63
N ALA A 69 -12.59 27.15 16.76
CA ALA A 69 -12.06 27.93 17.90
C ALA A 69 -10.80 27.31 18.51
N GLU A 70 -10.78 26.00 18.66
CA GLU A 70 -9.62 25.21 19.11
C GLU A 70 -8.70 24.78 17.94
N GLY A 71 -8.91 25.35 16.76
CA GLY A 71 -8.15 25.04 15.55
C GLY A 71 -6.69 25.48 15.63
N GLY A 72 -5.97 25.22 14.55
CA GLY A 72 -4.56 25.54 14.40
C GLY A 72 -3.78 24.47 13.64
N ALA A 73 -2.47 24.63 13.65
CA ALA A 73 -1.55 23.64 13.11
C ALA A 73 -1.04 22.75 14.25
N PHE A 74 -1.11 21.44 14.07
CA PHE A 74 -0.67 20.44 15.04
C PHE A 74 0.33 19.51 14.38
N ILE A 75 1.33 19.08 15.13
CA ILE A 75 2.23 18.01 14.65
C ILE A 75 1.36 16.77 14.38
N ALA A 76 1.45 16.24 13.17
CA ALA A 76 0.69 15.07 12.78
C ALA A 76 1.25 13.80 13.44
N ASP A 77 0.38 12.84 13.72
CA ASP A 77 0.80 11.48 13.98
C ASP A 77 1.49 10.92 12.73
N PHE A 78 2.45 10.04 12.94
CA PHE A 78 3.09 9.39 11.82
C PHE A 78 2.09 8.50 11.07
N ASP A 79 1.78 8.87 9.83
CA ASP A 79 0.96 8.06 8.93
C ASP A 79 1.81 7.64 7.72
N PRO A 80 2.09 6.34 7.55
CA PRO A 80 2.84 5.83 6.39
C PRO A 80 2.01 5.81 5.09
N VAL A 81 0.69 5.91 5.18
CA VAL A 81 -0.23 5.78 4.04
C VAL A 81 0.03 6.81 2.94
N PRO A 82 0.22 8.12 3.20
CA PRO A 82 0.54 9.08 2.14
C PRO A 82 1.85 8.77 1.42
N VAL A 83 2.85 8.26 2.16
CA VAL A 83 4.16 7.91 1.59
C VAL A 83 4.01 6.71 0.64
N SER A 84 3.35 5.64 1.08
CA SER A 84 3.11 4.46 0.24
C SER A 84 2.27 4.79 -0.99
N ARG A 85 1.22 5.62 -0.87
CA ARG A 85 0.42 6.07 -2.01
C ARG A 85 1.23 6.86 -3.05
N ASN A 86 2.09 7.78 -2.60
CA ASN A 86 2.95 8.52 -3.51
C ASN A 86 3.94 7.59 -4.22
N LEU A 87 4.50 6.61 -3.50
CA LEU A 87 5.38 5.61 -4.09
C LEU A 87 4.63 4.75 -5.12
N THR A 88 3.44 4.26 -4.79
CA THR A 88 2.58 3.52 -5.73
C THR A 88 2.33 4.33 -7.00
N PHE A 89 1.97 5.62 -6.86
CA PHE A 89 1.74 6.50 -7.99
C PHE A 89 2.99 6.66 -8.87
N LEU A 90 4.18 6.84 -8.28
CA LEU A 90 5.44 6.96 -9.03
C LEU A 90 5.80 5.65 -9.76
N LEU A 91 5.62 4.50 -9.12
CA LEU A 91 5.84 3.19 -9.74
C LEU A 91 4.89 2.96 -10.91
N ARG A 92 3.63 3.34 -10.77
CA ARG A 92 2.63 3.30 -11.84
C ARG A 92 3.00 4.23 -13.00
N LEU A 93 3.41 5.45 -12.71
CA LEU A 93 3.85 6.42 -13.72
C LEU A 93 5.06 5.90 -14.49
N GLY A 94 5.97 5.20 -13.80
CA GLY A 94 7.11 4.48 -14.38
C GLY A 94 6.73 3.25 -15.22
N ARG A 95 5.43 2.92 -15.32
CA ARG A 95 4.90 1.76 -16.06
C ARG A 95 5.51 0.44 -15.61
N THR A 96 5.67 0.27 -14.29
CA THR A 96 6.16 -0.98 -13.70
C THR A 96 5.37 -2.17 -14.25
N SER A 97 6.06 -3.15 -14.80
CA SER A 97 5.46 -4.37 -15.34
C SER A 97 5.06 -5.36 -14.23
N HIS A 98 4.23 -6.33 -14.58
CA HIS A 98 3.88 -7.43 -13.67
C HIS A 98 5.10 -8.24 -13.24
N GLU A 99 6.04 -8.46 -14.16
CA GLU A 99 7.27 -9.20 -13.91
C GLU A 99 8.16 -8.45 -12.91
N GLU A 100 8.42 -7.17 -13.14
CA GLU A 100 9.23 -6.32 -12.24
C GLU A 100 8.61 -6.23 -10.84
N LEU A 101 7.29 -6.08 -10.77
CA LEU A 101 6.57 -6.08 -9.48
C LEU A 101 6.70 -7.40 -8.75
N THR A 102 6.57 -8.53 -9.48
CA THR A 102 6.70 -9.87 -8.88
C THR A 102 8.12 -10.13 -8.40
N GLU A 103 9.12 -9.76 -9.17
CA GLU A 103 10.53 -9.87 -8.79
C GLU A 103 10.82 -9.07 -7.50
N ALA A 104 10.37 -7.82 -7.44
CA ALA A 104 10.52 -6.99 -6.26
C ALA A 104 9.82 -7.60 -5.03
N ARG A 105 8.60 -8.13 -5.19
CA ARG A 105 7.86 -8.81 -4.13
C ARG A 105 8.55 -10.10 -3.68
N ALA A 106 9.06 -10.89 -4.60
CA ALA A 106 9.77 -12.13 -4.31
C ALA A 106 11.09 -11.91 -3.55
N LEU A 107 11.73 -10.76 -3.72
CA LEU A 107 12.89 -10.37 -2.93
C LEU A 107 12.54 -9.81 -1.56
N LEU A 108 11.46 -9.03 -1.47
CA LEU A 108 11.11 -8.31 -0.25
C LEU A 108 10.25 -9.15 0.71
N GLU A 109 9.14 -9.72 0.23
CA GLU A 109 8.11 -10.29 1.09
C GLU A 109 8.53 -11.55 1.86
N PRO A 110 9.40 -12.44 1.35
CA PRO A 110 9.96 -13.54 2.15
C PRO A 110 10.78 -13.05 3.34
N SER A 111 11.57 -11.98 3.15
CA SER A 111 12.34 -11.36 4.23
C SER A 111 11.42 -10.71 5.28
N VAL A 112 10.33 -10.11 4.83
CA VAL A 112 9.28 -9.55 5.70
C VAL A 112 8.58 -10.65 6.50
N ALA A 113 8.20 -11.77 5.86
CA ALA A 113 7.58 -12.91 6.52
C ALA A 113 8.50 -13.56 7.56
N ARG A 114 9.79 -13.68 7.27
CA ARG A 114 10.85 -14.11 8.22
C ARG A 114 10.87 -13.23 9.46
N LEU A 115 10.91 -11.91 9.27
CA LEU A 115 10.91 -10.96 10.37
C LEU A 115 9.59 -10.98 11.16
N ALA A 116 8.46 -11.16 10.47
CA ALA A 116 7.16 -11.31 11.11
C ALA A 116 7.14 -12.55 12.00
N ALA A 117 7.64 -13.69 11.54
CA ALA A 117 7.76 -14.91 12.34
C ALA A 117 8.60 -14.68 13.60
N ARG A 118 9.70 -13.93 13.49
CA ARG A 118 10.56 -13.60 14.63
C ARG A 118 9.91 -12.65 15.64
N ARG A 119 9.06 -11.73 15.20
CA ARG A 119 8.66 -10.53 15.98
C ARG A 119 7.17 -10.45 16.32
N ALA A 120 6.32 -11.24 15.68
CA ALA A 120 4.88 -11.20 15.88
C ALA A 120 4.54 -11.55 17.35
N GLY A 121 3.77 -10.67 17.98
CA GLY A 121 3.23 -10.90 19.31
C GLY A 121 1.81 -11.47 19.25
N HIS A 122 1.24 -11.76 20.41
CA HIS A 122 -0.10 -12.34 20.52
C HIS A 122 -1.19 -11.51 19.81
N GLU A 123 -1.15 -10.19 19.96
CA GLU A 123 -2.12 -9.30 19.28
C GLU A 123 -1.95 -9.31 17.76
N ASP A 124 -0.71 -9.38 17.26
CA ASP A 124 -0.44 -9.44 15.83
C ASP A 124 -1.03 -10.73 15.24
N LEU A 125 -0.81 -11.86 15.94
CA LEU A 125 -1.34 -13.16 15.54
C LEU A 125 -2.87 -13.18 15.56
N ALA A 126 -3.50 -12.61 16.59
CA ALA A 126 -4.96 -12.52 16.66
C ALA A 126 -5.56 -11.72 15.49
N ARG A 127 -4.92 -10.60 15.10
CA ARG A 127 -5.36 -9.78 13.97
C ARG A 127 -5.15 -10.48 12.61
N LEU A 128 -4.05 -11.22 12.45
CA LEU A 128 -3.82 -12.04 11.26
C LEU A 128 -4.86 -13.17 11.14
N GLU A 129 -5.18 -13.82 12.24
CA GLU A 129 -6.18 -14.90 12.28
C GLU A 129 -7.59 -14.38 11.93
N GLU A 130 -7.98 -13.22 12.45
CA GLU A 130 -9.25 -12.58 12.11
C GLU A 130 -9.32 -12.21 10.62
N LEU A 131 -8.22 -11.69 10.06
CA LEU A 131 -8.13 -11.38 8.64
C LEU A 131 -8.29 -12.64 7.78
N LEU A 132 -7.67 -13.76 8.16
CA LEU A 132 -7.82 -15.03 7.45
C LEU A 132 -9.25 -15.56 7.51
N ARG A 133 -9.96 -15.41 8.63
CA ARG A 133 -11.39 -15.75 8.71
C ARG A 133 -12.22 -14.89 7.77
N SER A 134 -11.96 -13.59 7.72
CA SER A 134 -12.62 -12.66 6.80
C SER A 134 -12.35 -13.02 5.33
N GLU A 135 -11.11 -13.40 5.03
CA GLU A 135 -10.70 -13.85 3.70
C GLU A 135 -11.44 -15.13 3.25
N GLN A 136 -11.59 -16.11 4.15
CA GLN A 136 -12.33 -17.34 3.89
C GLN A 136 -13.83 -17.10 3.64
N ALA A 137 -14.41 -16.10 4.33
CA ALA A 137 -15.82 -15.74 4.24
C ALA A 137 -16.13 -14.81 3.03
N ALA A 138 -15.12 -14.15 2.47
CA ALA A 138 -15.31 -13.18 1.39
C ALA A 138 -15.92 -13.80 0.13
N PRO A 139 -16.84 -13.10 -0.56
CA PRO A 139 -17.42 -13.58 -1.79
C PRO A 139 -16.34 -13.79 -2.86
N ARG A 140 -16.24 -15.00 -3.36
CA ARG A 140 -15.20 -15.41 -4.33
C ARG A 140 -15.28 -14.55 -5.59
N GLY A 141 -14.13 -14.02 -6.03
CA GLY A 141 -14.03 -13.20 -7.23
C GLY A 141 -14.51 -11.75 -7.07
N SER A 142 -14.89 -11.34 -5.87
CA SER A 142 -15.27 -9.97 -5.57
C SER A 142 -14.06 -9.04 -5.43
N GLY A 143 -14.31 -7.72 -5.59
CA GLY A 143 -13.32 -6.69 -5.26
C GLY A 143 -12.94 -6.70 -3.78
N GLU A 144 -13.89 -7.06 -2.91
CA GLU A 144 -13.68 -7.22 -1.46
C GLU A 144 -12.66 -8.33 -1.16
N ALA A 145 -12.81 -9.52 -1.76
CA ALA A 145 -11.84 -10.61 -1.60
C ALA A 145 -10.43 -10.18 -2.02
N ARG A 146 -10.31 -9.42 -3.12
CA ARG A 146 -9.02 -8.89 -3.59
C ARG A 146 -8.39 -7.95 -2.57
N CYS A 147 -9.17 -7.03 -2.01
CA CYS A 147 -8.67 -6.10 -0.98
C CYS A 147 -8.16 -6.87 0.24
N ILE A 148 -8.91 -7.88 0.71
CA ILE A 148 -8.54 -8.69 1.87
C ILE A 148 -7.25 -9.48 1.59
N HIS A 149 -7.08 -10.06 0.39
CA HIS A 149 -5.85 -10.75 0.01
C HIS A 149 -4.61 -9.83 0.13
N LEU A 150 -4.73 -8.59 -0.30
CA LEU A 150 -3.63 -7.62 -0.23
C LEU A 150 -3.41 -7.10 1.20
N ASP A 151 -4.48 -7.02 1.99
CA ASP A 151 -4.38 -6.64 3.40
C ASP A 151 -3.60 -7.68 4.22
N PHE A 152 -3.62 -8.95 3.82
CA PHE A 152 -2.78 -9.98 4.44
C PHE A 152 -1.29 -9.63 4.36
N HIS A 153 -0.78 -9.26 3.18
CA HIS A 153 0.62 -8.86 3.00
C HIS A 153 0.98 -7.61 3.80
N ARG A 154 0.07 -6.61 3.84
CA ARG A 154 0.25 -5.40 4.65
C ARG A 154 0.33 -5.75 6.14
N ARG A 155 -0.53 -6.64 6.63
CA ARG A 155 -0.54 -7.07 8.02
C ARG A 155 0.70 -7.86 8.40
N VAL A 156 1.17 -8.77 7.55
CA VAL A 156 2.45 -9.48 7.75
C VAL A 156 3.60 -8.48 7.84
N ALA A 157 3.60 -7.43 7.03
CA ALA A 157 4.63 -6.39 7.08
C ALA A 157 4.59 -5.55 8.37
N GLU A 158 3.41 -5.30 8.92
CA GLU A 158 3.27 -4.67 10.24
C GLU A 158 3.84 -5.55 11.36
N CYS A 159 3.58 -6.86 11.32
CA CYS A 159 4.17 -7.83 12.25
C CYS A 159 5.70 -7.88 12.21
N ALA A 160 6.31 -7.56 11.06
CA ALA A 160 7.76 -7.47 10.92
C ALA A 160 8.39 -6.33 11.74
N ARG A 161 7.58 -5.39 12.27
CA ARG A 161 8.02 -4.23 13.08
C ARG A 161 9.22 -3.52 12.47
N ASN A 162 9.17 -3.31 11.16
CA ASN A 162 10.16 -2.60 10.37
C ASN A 162 9.44 -1.62 9.44
N LEU A 163 9.42 -0.36 9.85
CA LEU A 163 8.67 0.69 9.16
C LEU A 163 9.03 0.84 7.67
N PRO A 164 10.30 0.91 7.25
CA PRO A 164 10.66 0.94 5.83
C PRO A 164 10.08 -0.23 5.05
N LEU A 165 10.18 -1.46 5.56
CA LEU A 165 9.64 -2.65 4.91
C LEU A 165 8.11 -2.60 4.84
N ALA A 166 7.43 -2.12 5.88
CA ALA A 166 5.98 -1.96 5.88
C ALA A 166 5.49 -0.96 4.82
N ILE A 167 6.18 0.16 4.66
CA ILE A 167 5.87 1.17 3.62
C ILE A 167 6.05 0.58 2.22
N LEU A 168 7.17 -0.10 1.98
CA LEU A 168 7.48 -0.72 0.69
C LEU A 168 6.49 -1.83 0.35
N THR A 169 6.21 -2.73 1.28
CA THR A 169 5.22 -3.82 1.08
C THR A 169 3.84 -3.26 0.80
N ARG A 170 3.41 -2.23 1.53
CA ARG A 170 2.13 -1.56 1.27
C ARG A 170 2.08 -0.99 -0.14
N ALA A 171 3.11 -0.25 -0.57
CA ALA A 171 3.14 0.32 -1.91
C ALA A 171 3.09 -0.74 -3.01
N MET A 172 3.79 -1.86 -2.83
CA MET A 172 3.75 -2.99 -3.76
C MET A 172 2.40 -3.70 -3.78
N ALA A 173 1.75 -3.86 -2.61
CA ALA A 173 0.41 -4.42 -2.53
C ALA A 173 -0.63 -3.51 -3.21
N ASP A 174 -0.55 -2.19 -3.00
CA ASP A 174 -1.42 -1.22 -3.64
C ASP A 174 -1.25 -1.24 -5.17
N LEU A 175 0.00 -1.30 -5.65
CA LEU A 175 0.30 -1.42 -7.08
C LEU A 175 -0.21 -2.75 -7.65
N ALA A 176 -0.06 -3.85 -6.93
CA ALA A 176 -0.58 -5.16 -7.34
C ALA A 176 -2.11 -5.16 -7.48
N ALA A 177 -2.83 -4.43 -6.60
CA ALA A 177 -4.27 -4.23 -6.71
C ALA A 177 -4.65 -3.52 -8.02
N GLU A 178 -3.93 -2.45 -8.35
CA GLU A 178 -4.18 -1.65 -9.56
C GLU A 178 -3.85 -2.43 -10.84
N VAL A 179 -2.70 -3.11 -10.86
CA VAL A 179 -2.23 -3.86 -12.03
C VAL A 179 -3.11 -5.09 -12.30
N ALA A 180 -3.67 -5.71 -11.26
CA ALA A 180 -4.56 -6.86 -11.39
C ALA A 180 -6.06 -6.50 -11.46
N GLN A 181 -6.43 -5.22 -11.51
CA GLN A 181 -7.83 -4.79 -11.40
C GLN A 181 -8.77 -5.41 -12.46
N ASP A 182 -8.26 -5.62 -13.68
CA ASP A 182 -9.01 -6.17 -14.81
C ASP A 182 -8.97 -7.70 -14.89
N ILE A 183 -8.22 -8.36 -13.98
CA ILE A 183 -8.11 -9.81 -13.95
C ILE A 183 -9.19 -10.37 -13.02
N VAL A 184 -10.03 -11.25 -13.55
CA VAL A 184 -11.04 -11.95 -12.74
C VAL A 184 -10.35 -13.03 -11.89
N ILE A 185 -10.46 -12.89 -10.56
CA ILE A 185 -10.00 -13.92 -9.63
C ILE A 185 -11.02 -15.06 -9.62
N SER A 186 -10.66 -16.20 -10.21
CA SER A 186 -11.52 -17.38 -10.19
C SER A 186 -11.68 -17.96 -8.77
N SER A 187 -12.74 -18.73 -8.56
CA SER A 187 -12.94 -19.43 -7.28
C SER A 187 -11.77 -20.36 -6.92
N ASP A 188 -11.11 -20.96 -7.92
CA ASP A 188 -9.94 -21.81 -7.71
C ASP A 188 -8.73 -20.99 -7.26
N LEU A 189 -8.47 -19.85 -7.90
CA LEU A 189 -7.39 -18.95 -7.50
C LEU A 189 -7.63 -18.39 -6.09
N HIS A 190 -8.85 -17.96 -5.76
CA HIS A 190 -9.21 -17.52 -4.41
C HIS A 190 -8.92 -18.61 -3.38
N GLY A 191 -9.42 -19.84 -3.60
CA GLY A 191 -9.17 -20.95 -2.67
C GLY A 191 -7.68 -21.32 -2.55
N HIS A 192 -6.89 -21.10 -3.60
CA HIS A 192 -5.44 -21.29 -3.55
C HIS A 192 -4.76 -20.23 -2.66
N ILE A 193 -5.07 -18.96 -2.87
CA ILE A 193 -4.55 -17.85 -2.07
C ILE A 193 -4.85 -18.05 -0.58
N VAL A 194 -6.09 -18.36 -0.24
CA VAL A 194 -6.52 -18.61 1.15
C VAL A 194 -5.69 -19.72 1.81
N ARG A 195 -5.46 -20.83 1.10
CA ARG A 195 -4.63 -21.93 1.64
C ARG A 195 -3.17 -21.52 1.84
N ASP A 196 -2.63 -20.73 0.93
CA ASP A 196 -1.24 -20.27 1.05
C ASP A 196 -1.07 -19.28 2.20
N HIS A 197 -1.99 -18.32 2.34
CA HIS A 197 -2.00 -17.40 3.47
C HIS A 197 -2.11 -18.15 4.81
N ALA A 198 -2.95 -19.18 4.89
CA ALA A 198 -3.04 -20.02 6.07
C ALA A 198 -1.72 -20.73 6.42
N ARG A 199 -0.96 -21.19 5.39
CA ARG A 199 0.38 -21.80 5.60
C ARG A 199 1.39 -20.78 6.11
N ILE A 200 1.39 -19.57 5.51
CA ILE A 200 2.27 -18.49 5.92
C ILE A 200 1.97 -18.09 7.37
N PHE A 201 0.70 -17.91 7.71
CA PHE A 201 0.26 -17.59 9.07
C PHE A 201 0.69 -18.67 10.07
N GLU A 202 0.51 -19.94 9.72
CA GLU A 202 0.89 -21.04 10.61
C GLU A 202 2.41 -21.07 10.88
N ALA A 203 3.22 -20.78 9.88
CA ALA A 203 4.67 -20.65 10.05
C ALA A 203 5.02 -19.45 10.96
N ILE A 204 4.37 -18.29 10.76
CA ILE A 204 4.53 -17.11 11.63
C ILE A 204 4.12 -17.43 13.06
N ARG A 205 2.98 -18.11 13.26
CA ARG A 205 2.45 -18.50 14.57
C ARG A 205 3.39 -19.44 15.34
N ARG A 206 4.10 -20.30 14.60
CA ARG A 206 5.12 -21.21 15.17
C ARG A 206 6.48 -20.56 15.36
N HIS A 207 6.63 -19.29 14.98
CA HIS A 207 7.91 -18.60 14.94
C HIS A 207 8.96 -19.30 14.07
N ASP A 208 8.51 -20.04 13.03
CA ASP A 208 9.37 -20.71 12.06
C ASP A 208 9.72 -19.73 10.92
N GLU A 209 10.86 -19.08 11.08
CA GLU A 209 11.34 -18.04 10.19
C GLU A 209 11.58 -18.53 8.76
N ASP A 210 12.16 -19.74 8.61
CA ASP A 210 12.50 -20.30 7.31
C ASP A 210 11.23 -20.78 6.57
N ALA A 211 10.34 -21.46 7.27
CA ALA A 211 9.07 -21.90 6.69
C ALA A 211 8.18 -20.71 6.29
N ALA A 212 8.19 -19.61 7.07
CA ALA A 212 7.45 -18.41 6.74
C ALA A 212 7.97 -17.76 5.45
N ALA A 213 9.30 -17.60 5.34
CA ALA A 213 9.95 -17.04 4.16
C ALA A 213 9.71 -17.90 2.91
N GLU A 214 9.91 -19.21 3.01
CA GLU A 214 9.73 -20.14 1.90
C GLU A 214 8.26 -20.19 1.42
N SER A 215 7.30 -20.21 2.37
CA SER A 215 5.88 -20.20 2.04
C SER A 215 5.46 -18.91 1.35
N MET A 216 5.98 -17.76 1.79
CA MET A 216 5.72 -16.47 1.17
C MET A 216 6.31 -16.40 -0.24
N LEU A 217 7.55 -16.85 -0.45
CA LEU A 217 8.19 -16.87 -1.77
C LEU A 217 7.39 -17.71 -2.77
N ARG A 218 6.99 -18.91 -2.36
CA ARG A 218 6.16 -19.82 -3.15
C ARG A 218 4.83 -19.19 -3.50
N HIS A 219 4.15 -18.59 -2.51
CA HIS A 219 2.89 -17.89 -2.71
C HIS A 219 3.00 -16.77 -3.77
N VAL A 220 4.00 -15.90 -3.68
CA VAL A 220 4.21 -14.81 -4.64
C VAL A 220 4.36 -15.34 -6.06
N HIS A 221 5.18 -16.37 -6.26
CA HIS A 221 5.39 -16.97 -7.58
C HIS A 221 4.15 -17.71 -8.12
N ASP A 222 3.48 -18.48 -7.27
CA ASP A 222 2.32 -19.28 -7.68
C ASP A 222 1.13 -18.40 -8.06
N VAL A 223 0.87 -17.36 -7.29
CA VAL A 223 -0.21 -16.40 -7.58
C VAL A 223 0.09 -15.66 -8.89
N GLN A 224 1.32 -15.20 -9.09
CA GLN A 224 1.71 -14.53 -10.34
C GLN A 224 1.54 -15.45 -11.56
N ALA A 225 2.00 -16.69 -11.47
CA ALA A 225 1.87 -17.64 -12.57
C ALA A 225 0.39 -17.92 -12.93
N ARG A 226 -0.49 -17.91 -11.93
CA ARG A 226 -1.93 -18.08 -12.11
C ARG A 226 -2.60 -16.83 -12.68
N LEU A 227 -2.24 -15.64 -12.20
CA LEU A 227 -2.74 -14.37 -12.73
C LEU A 227 -2.35 -14.18 -14.19
N ARG A 228 -1.10 -14.47 -14.55
CA ARG A 228 -0.65 -14.44 -15.96
C ARG A 228 -1.48 -15.35 -16.84
N ARG A 229 -1.69 -16.61 -16.43
CA ARG A 229 -2.54 -17.56 -17.19
C ARG A 229 -3.98 -17.07 -17.32
N ALA A 230 -4.55 -16.48 -16.28
CA ALA A 230 -5.90 -15.92 -16.32
C ALA A 230 -5.99 -14.75 -17.30
N HIS A 231 -5.00 -13.86 -17.29
CA HIS A 231 -4.92 -12.73 -18.23
C HIS A 231 -4.79 -13.21 -19.68
N GLU A 232 -3.89 -14.14 -19.96
CA GLU A 232 -3.71 -14.74 -21.29
C GLU A 232 -5.00 -15.42 -21.79
N ALA A 233 -5.72 -16.10 -20.90
CA ALA A 233 -6.99 -16.74 -21.23
C ALA A 233 -8.10 -15.73 -21.58
N GLN A 234 -8.12 -14.58 -20.89
CA GLN A 234 -9.07 -13.49 -21.16
C GLN A 234 -8.77 -12.79 -22.49
N MET A 235 -7.50 -12.66 -22.86
CA MET A 235 -7.06 -12.02 -24.12
C MET A 235 -7.22 -12.90 -25.36
N ARG A 236 -7.42 -14.21 -25.20
CA ARG A 236 -7.69 -15.11 -26.34
C ARG A 236 -9.04 -14.78 -26.97
N PRO A 237 -9.10 -14.45 -28.28
CA PRO A 237 -10.37 -14.21 -28.94
C PRO A 237 -11.24 -15.48 -28.82
N ARG A 238 -12.47 -15.31 -28.35
CA ARG A 238 -13.47 -16.39 -28.34
C ARG A 238 -13.55 -16.91 -29.76
N ARG A 239 -13.05 -18.12 -30.02
CA ARG A 239 -13.30 -18.82 -31.27
C ARG A 239 -14.81 -18.97 -31.39
N THR A 240 -15.44 -18.07 -32.16
CA THR A 240 -16.82 -18.23 -32.57
C THR A 240 -16.93 -19.61 -33.22
N ALA A 241 -17.68 -20.48 -32.57
CA ALA A 241 -18.06 -21.75 -33.16
C ALA A 241 -18.80 -21.43 -34.47
N ALA A 242 -18.11 -21.52 -35.57
CA ALA A 242 -18.70 -21.38 -36.89
C ALA A 242 -19.81 -22.45 -36.99
N ARG A 243 -21.05 -22.04 -36.88
CA ARG A 243 -22.21 -22.86 -37.23
C ARG A 243 -21.99 -23.29 -38.69
N ARG A 244 -21.63 -24.55 -38.92
CA ARG A 244 -21.69 -25.14 -40.26
C ARG A 244 -23.11 -24.92 -40.79
N PRO A 245 -23.27 -24.32 -41.97
CA PRO A 245 -24.59 -24.23 -42.57
C PRO A 245 -25.08 -25.66 -42.85
N LYS A 246 -26.27 -26.01 -42.40
CA LYS A 246 -26.96 -27.20 -42.80
C LYS A 246 -27.16 -27.11 -44.33
N VAL A 247 -26.43 -27.93 -45.08
CA VAL A 247 -26.73 -28.15 -46.50
C VAL A 247 -28.09 -28.81 -46.54
N ALA A 248 -29.07 -28.12 -47.13
CA ALA A 248 -30.38 -28.70 -47.44
C ALA A 248 -30.21 -29.78 -48.51
N ALA A 249 -30.73 -30.96 -48.24
CA ALA A 249 -30.74 -32.05 -49.20
C ALA A 249 -31.68 -31.67 -50.38
N PRO A 250 -31.31 -31.97 -51.62
CA PRO A 250 -32.22 -31.78 -52.77
C PRO A 250 -33.42 -32.72 -52.66
N GLY A 251 -34.64 -32.18 -52.85
CA GLY A 251 -35.85 -32.96 -52.91
C GLY A 251 -35.91 -33.83 -54.17
N PRO A 252 -36.67 -34.93 -54.12
CA PRO A 252 -36.82 -35.84 -55.28
C PRO A 252 -37.66 -35.21 -56.38
N VAL A 253 -37.29 -35.54 -57.65
CA VAL A 253 -38.00 -35.23 -58.91
C VAL A 253 -39.26 -36.03 -59.00
#